data_1891022ce817e66dbbcdc26f4de71c6b
#
_entry.id   1891022ce817e66dbbcdc26f4de71c6b
#
_cell.length_a   1.000
_cell.length_b   1.000
_cell.length_c   1.000
_cell.angle_alpha   90.00
_cell.angle_beta   90.00
_cell.angle_gamma   90.00
#
_symmetry.space_group_name_H-M   'P 1'
#
loop_
_entity.id
_entity.type
_entity.pdbx_description
1 polymer ?
#
loop_
_entity_poly.entity_id
_entity_poly.type
_entity_poly.pdbx_seq_one_letter_code
_entity_poly.pdbx_strand_id
1 'polypeptide(L)'
;NIPPQLVNVVEDARIEKLMKRRYPGLAKTFYNGYGQLSEQDFFQLENEDISKMNLADKINLYFKIGNFIDVPFDSYEESVLVQKVADVETFQEVLQVAEEIYQYCKDVSENQNQSSLNDQKQEQSGTDGESTESESSESEETDADLDTPSYEKESDEGGTEPDQESAMNGGQNFDPDTIKTMQSFEDGMKELANMDGFENVYAELPNVNLNQIIVSNEEVHARCSDEWETDHPYLQPGAFDYVDDLFAQFKKSAQKEVNYLVKEFECKKSASAYARATTSRTGILDCTKLHTYKYNEDLFRKVSVIPDGKNHGLIFILDWSGSMADVMLDTCKQLFNLIWFCKKVNIPFDVYAFTNEYPRENMEPSYKKEDGVVVVPEHFSLLNLFTHKTKGRDIEKQMKNIFRMAYSFRSSWGTNYRIPIGMGLSGTPLNEALITLHKLIPTFKKVNNVEKVQCVILTDGEAPPVRYHKKFIGGRFEHSTEDYIGVNSLGPNSFIRNRKTGHTYSLNVPWYEFSNVLLRDLRNSFPSTNFIGIRVLAPRDANSFMRIYFTGRDYFTAQTKWKKTKSMVITNSGYHKYFGLSSKVMNQESDFEVKEDATKGQIKSAFVKSLRTKKMNKKVLSEFIELIA
;
A
#
# COMPACT_ATOMS: atom_id res chain seq x y z
N ASN A 1 36.42 38.99 10.45
CA ASN A 1 35.63 37.87 10.96
C ASN A 1 34.56 37.52 9.92
N ILE A 2 34.69 36.38 9.30
CA ILE A 2 33.72 35.87 8.33
C ILE A 2 32.63 35.10 9.12
N PRO A 3 31.34 35.28 8.81
CA PRO A 3 30.27 34.49 9.45
C PRO A 3 30.46 32.99 9.21
N PRO A 4 30.38 32.13 10.26
CA PRO A 4 30.57 30.70 10.09
C PRO A 4 29.59 30.07 9.10
N GLN A 5 28.38 30.60 8.99
CA GLN A 5 27.35 30.13 8.06
C GLN A 5 27.77 30.25 6.60
N LEU A 6 28.45 31.35 6.25
CA LEU A 6 28.95 31.56 4.88
C LEU A 6 30.11 30.60 4.54
N VAL A 7 30.98 30.33 5.53
CA VAL A 7 32.05 29.33 5.35
C VAL A 7 31.42 27.96 5.13
N ASN A 8 30.34 27.62 5.84
CA ASN A 8 29.62 26.35 5.68
C ASN A 8 29.02 26.21 4.28
N VAL A 9 28.40 27.26 3.71
CA VAL A 9 27.84 27.22 2.35
C VAL A 9 28.89 26.83 1.32
N VAL A 10 30.09 27.48 1.37
CA VAL A 10 31.19 27.21 0.42
C VAL A 10 31.79 25.81 0.67
N GLU A 11 31.96 25.43 1.93
CA GLU A 11 32.51 24.13 2.32
C GLU A 11 31.59 22.99 1.93
N ASP A 12 30.25 23.12 2.09
CA ASP A 12 29.27 22.16 1.64
C ASP A 12 29.39 21.89 0.15
N ALA A 13 29.47 22.94 -0.66
CA ALA A 13 29.63 22.80 -2.11
C ALA A 13 30.93 22.04 -2.46
N ARG A 14 32.05 22.36 -1.76
CA ARG A 14 33.33 21.68 -1.93
C ARG A 14 33.27 20.21 -1.55
N ILE A 15 32.75 19.92 -0.35
CA ILE A 15 32.66 18.54 0.17
C ILE A 15 31.79 17.67 -0.73
N GLU A 16 30.62 18.17 -1.13
CA GLU A 16 29.73 17.43 -2.02
C GLU A 16 30.39 17.15 -3.39
N LYS A 17 31.09 18.14 -3.97
CA LYS A 17 31.85 17.95 -5.19
C LYS A 17 32.88 16.84 -5.04
N LEU A 18 33.67 16.86 -3.97
CA LEU A 18 34.70 15.87 -3.70
C LEU A 18 34.11 14.48 -3.45
N MET A 19 32.99 14.39 -2.71
CA MET A 19 32.29 13.12 -2.47
C MET A 19 31.74 12.53 -3.77
N LYS A 20 31.08 13.33 -4.60
CA LYS A 20 30.56 12.90 -5.91
C LYS A 20 31.67 12.42 -6.84
N ARG A 21 32.86 13.08 -6.79
CA ARG A 21 34.05 12.66 -7.55
C ARG A 21 34.64 11.35 -7.05
N ARG A 22 34.74 11.18 -5.73
CA ARG A 22 35.29 9.98 -5.10
C ARG A 22 34.35 8.78 -5.20
N TYR A 23 33.04 9.01 -5.13
CA TYR A 23 31.98 8.00 -5.17
C TYR A 23 30.92 8.37 -6.22
N PRO A 24 31.13 8.07 -7.50
CA PRO A 24 30.24 8.52 -8.58
C PRO A 24 28.78 8.09 -8.41
N GLY A 25 28.52 6.96 -7.73
CA GLY A 25 27.17 6.50 -7.43
C GLY A 25 26.36 7.44 -6.54
N LEU A 26 27.01 8.25 -5.71
CA LEU A 26 26.36 9.23 -4.85
C LEU A 26 25.73 10.39 -5.62
N ALA A 27 26.24 10.73 -6.79
CA ALA A 27 25.69 11.83 -7.60
C ALA A 27 24.18 11.66 -7.86
N LYS A 28 23.75 10.44 -8.18
CA LYS A 28 22.32 10.11 -8.35
C LYS A 28 21.52 10.19 -7.05
N THR A 29 22.13 9.81 -5.94
CA THR A 29 21.48 9.86 -4.61
C THR A 29 21.27 11.31 -4.18
N PHE A 30 22.29 12.17 -4.33
CA PHE A 30 22.18 13.61 -4.05
C PHE A 30 21.11 14.26 -4.94
N TYR A 31 21.13 13.99 -6.25
CA TYR A 31 20.15 14.52 -7.19
C TYR A 31 18.72 14.15 -6.77
N ASN A 32 18.46 12.87 -6.50
CA ASN A 32 17.12 12.42 -6.08
C ASN A 32 16.72 12.98 -4.71
N GLY A 33 17.66 13.06 -3.77
CA GLY A 33 17.41 13.60 -2.43
C GLY A 33 17.04 15.09 -2.48
N TYR A 34 17.82 15.90 -3.20
CA TYR A 34 17.52 17.32 -3.36
C TYR A 34 16.24 17.58 -4.17
N GLY A 35 15.90 16.72 -5.13
CA GLY A 35 14.61 16.77 -5.82
C GLY A 35 13.44 16.59 -4.86
N GLN A 36 13.51 15.60 -3.97
CA GLN A 36 12.48 15.37 -2.95
C GLN A 36 12.36 16.52 -1.95
N LEU A 37 13.50 17.10 -1.52
CA LEU A 37 13.49 18.26 -0.63
C LEU A 37 12.91 19.51 -1.30
N SER A 38 13.20 19.71 -2.60
CA SER A 38 12.60 20.80 -3.39
C SER A 38 11.09 20.63 -3.56
N GLU A 39 10.60 19.40 -3.83
CA GLU A 39 9.16 19.09 -3.93
C GLU A 39 8.39 19.30 -2.60
N GLN A 40 9.07 19.22 -1.48
CA GLN A 40 8.49 19.40 -0.13
C GLN A 40 8.62 20.84 0.39
N ASP A 41 9.08 21.76 -0.44
CA ASP A 41 9.42 23.15 -0.06
C ASP A 41 10.30 23.26 1.20
N PHE A 42 11.26 22.35 1.33
CA PHE A 42 12.16 22.24 2.48
C PHE A 42 12.95 23.53 2.75
N PHE A 43 13.21 24.32 1.72
CA PHE A 43 13.89 25.60 1.79
C PHE A 43 12.94 26.80 1.98
N GLN A 44 11.62 26.54 2.11
CA GLN A 44 10.56 27.55 2.33
C GLN A 44 10.54 28.64 1.27
N LEU A 45 10.54 28.24 0.00
CA LEU A 45 10.63 29.14 -1.15
C LEU A 45 9.27 29.54 -1.77
N GLU A 46 8.16 28.89 -1.38
CA GLU A 46 6.84 29.09 -2.01
C GLU A 46 6.37 30.57 -2.05
N ASN A 47 6.80 31.38 -1.08
CA ASN A 47 6.42 32.79 -0.98
C ASN A 47 7.62 33.76 -1.09
N GLU A 48 8.81 33.29 -1.40
CA GLU A 48 10.03 34.07 -1.47
C GLU A 48 10.44 34.34 -2.92
N ASP A 49 10.88 35.56 -3.19
CA ASP A 49 11.40 35.96 -4.49
C ASP A 49 12.94 35.76 -4.51
N ILE A 50 13.37 34.69 -5.14
CA ILE A 50 14.79 34.27 -5.21
C ILE A 50 15.67 35.40 -5.80
N SER A 51 15.12 36.23 -6.69
CA SER A 51 15.88 37.33 -7.29
C SER A 51 16.34 38.38 -6.26
N LYS A 52 15.58 38.54 -5.17
CA LYS A 52 15.84 39.48 -4.08
C LYS A 52 16.69 38.93 -2.95
N MET A 53 17.03 37.65 -2.99
CA MET A 53 17.88 37.02 -1.99
C MET A 53 19.32 37.50 -2.10
N ASN A 54 20.06 37.41 -0.98
CA ASN A 54 21.48 37.72 -0.98
C ASN A 54 22.29 36.70 -1.79
N LEU A 55 23.52 37.06 -2.21
CA LEU A 55 24.35 36.17 -3.00
C LEU A 55 24.69 34.87 -2.28
N ALA A 56 24.85 34.87 -0.95
CA ALA A 56 25.13 33.66 -0.18
C ALA A 56 23.95 32.68 -0.20
N ASP A 57 22.70 33.19 -0.10
CA ASP A 57 21.50 32.39 -0.25
C ASP A 57 21.34 31.82 -1.66
N LYS A 58 21.57 32.67 -2.70
CA LYS A 58 21.54 32.23 -4.08
C LYS A 58 22.58 31.14 -4.36
N ILE A 59 23.81 31.26 -3.82
CA ILE A 59 24.87 30.24 -3.95
C ILE A 59 24.44 28.94 -3.28
N ASN A 60 23.90 28.98 -2.05
CA ASN A 60 23.43 27.79 -1.33
C ASN A 60 22.36 27.05 -2.12
N LEU A 61 21.32 27.75 -2.61
CA LEU A 61 20.26 27.18 -3.44
C LEU A 61 20.81 26.61 -4.76
N TYR A 62 21.71 27.33 -5.43
CA TYR A 62 22.28 26.90 -6.70
C TYR A 62 23.00 25.55 -6.60
N PHE A 63 23.86 25.37 -5.60
CA PHE A 63 24.61 24.11 -5.42
C PHE A 63 23.77 22.95 -4.90
N LYS A 64 22.70 23.22 -4.15
CA LYS A 64 21.81 22.18 -3.60
C LYS A 64 20.67 21.82 -4.55
N ILE A 65 19.88 22.79 -4.98
CA ILE A 65 18.64 22.56 -5.74
C ILE A 65 18.57 23.29 -7.09
N GLY A 66 19.67 23.87 -7.58
CA GLY A 66 19.70 24.58 -8.87
C GLY A 66 19.36 23.73 -10.10
N ASN A 67 19.26 22.39 -9.96
CA ASN A 67 18.74 21.52 -11.01
C ASN A 67 17.19 21.50 -11.08
N PHE A 68 16.52 22.03 -10.07
CA PHE A 68 15.06 21.97 -9.91
C PHE A 68 14.42 23.35 -9.90
N ILE A 69 15.19 24.39 -9.60
CA ILE A 69 14.76 25.79 -9.59
C ILE A 69 15.71 26.65 -10.40
N ASP A 70 15.21 27.74 -10.96
CA ASP A 70 16.06 28.74 -11.63
C ASP A 70 16.55 29.76 -10.60
N VAL A 71 17.88 29.88 -10.45
CA VAL A 71 18.52 30.81 -9.52
C VAL A 71 19.18 31.92 -10.35
N PRO A 72 18.60 33.13 -10.40
CA PRO A 72 19.12 34.20 -11.19
C PRO A 72 20.35 34.85 -10.53
N PHE A 73 21.40 35.12 -11.33
CA PHE A 73 22.55 35.92 -10.93
C PHE A 73 22.55 37.21 -11.75
N ASP A 74 22.42 38.33 -11.05
CA ASP A 74 22.10 39.62 -11.68
C ASP A 74 23.33 40.35 -12.23
N SER A 75 24.54 39.97 -11.81
CA SER A 75 25.78 40.61 -12.25
C SER A 75 26.84 39.61 -12.74
N TYR A 76 27.76 40.11 -13.56
CA TYR A 76 28.94 39.34 -13.96
C TYR A 76 29.79 38.93 -12.75
N GLU A 77 29.87 39.82 -11.75
CA GLU A 77 30.65 39.60 -10.52
C GLU A 77 30.07 38.45 -9.71
N GLU A 78 28.73 38.37 -9.59
CA GLU A 78 28.04 37.22 -8.94
C GLU A 78 28.38 35.90 -9.66
N SER A 79 28.32 35.89 -10.99
CA SER A 79 28.63 34.70 -11.78
C SER A 79 30.09 34.25 -11.60
N VAL A 80 31.03 35.20 -11.49
CA VAL A 80 32.45 34.91 -11.21
C VAL A 80 32.62 34.29 -9.82
N LEU A 81 31.94 34.81 -8.80
CA LEU A 81 32.00 34.27 -7.44
C LEU A 81 31.41 32.86 -7.35
N VAL A 82 30.28 32.60 -8.03
CA VAL A 82 29.70 31.25 -8.14
C VAL A 82 30.69 30.28 -8.79
N GLN A 83 31.38 30.71 -9.87
CA GLN A 83 32.38 29.87 -10.53
C GLN A 83 33.57 29.59 -9.59
N LYS A 84 34.02 30.58 -8.82
CA LYS A 84 35.07 30.37 -7.83
C LYS A 84 34.66 29.33 -6.78
N VAL A 85 33.41 29.35 -6.27
CA VAL A 85 32.89 28.33 -5.35
C VAL A 85 32.92 26.95 -6.01
N ALA A 86 32.50 26.84 -7.28
CA ALA A 86 32.55 25.58 -8.02
C ALA A 86 33.98 25.01 -8.15
N ASP A 87 34.99 25.87 -8.24
CA ASP A 87 36.39 25.47 -8.47
C ASP A 87 37.19 25.18 -7.19
N VAL A 88 36.68 25.55 -6.00
CA VAL A 88 37.37 25.34 -4.70
C VAL A 88 37.72 23.87 -4.46
N GLU A 89 38.99 23.61 -4.14
CA GLU A 89 39.49 22.25 -3.84
C GLU A 89 40.01 22.11 -2.39
N THR A 90 40.52 23.18 -1.80
CA THR A 90 41.13 23.17 -0.46
C THR A 90 40.34 24.03 0.52
N PHE A 91 40.40 23.69 1.82
CA PHE A 91 39.75 24.49 2.85
C PHE A 91 40.28 25.93 2.97
N GLN A 92 41.54 26.13 2.60
CA GLN A 92 42.10 27.47 2.59
C GLN A 92 41.47 28.34 1.48
N GLU A 93 41.20 27.77 0.32
CA GLU A 93 40.43 28.42 -0.74
C GLU A 93 39.00 28.72 -0.33
N VAL A 94 38.37 27.80 0.46
CA VAL A 94 37.03 28.05 1.05
C VAL A 94 37.02 29.35 1.84
N LEU A 95 37.98 29.54 2.72
CA LEU A 95 38.06 30.76 3.54
C LEU A 95 38.25 32.01 2.70
N GLN A 96 39.08 31.95 1.63
CA GLN A 96 39.31 33.08 0.72
C GLN A 96 38.04 33.44 -0.07
N VAL A 97 37.38 32.44 -0.67
CA VAL A 97 36.17 32.66 -1.44
C VAL A 97 35.00 33.12 -0.55
N ALA A 98 34.88 32.57 0.66
CA ALA A 98 33.91 33.03 1.63
C ALA A 98 34.13 34.49 2.05
N GLU A 99 35.39 34.93 2.20
CA GLU A 99 35.70 36.31 2.49
C GLU A 99 35.32 37.24 1.34
N GLU A 100 35.57 36.84 0.08
CA GLU A 100 35.20 37.60 -1.10
C GLU A 100 33.67 37.75 -1.23
N ILE A 101 32.91 36.67 -0.99
CA ILE A 101 31.45 36.69 -1.00
C ILE A 101 30.90 37.59 0.13
N TYR A 102 31.47 37.48 1.32
CA TYR A 102 31.07 38.32 2.47
C TYR A 102 31.28 39.81 2.16
N GLN A 103 32.47 40.18 1.60
CA GLN A 103 32.74 41.54 1.25
C GLN A 103 31.78 42.06 0.18
N TYR A 104 31.49 41.28 -0.85
CA TYR A 104 30.49 41.61 -1.88
C TYR A 104 29.12 41.86 -1.28
N CYS A 105 28.61 40.95 -0.41
CA CYS A 105 27.32 41.10 0.25
C CYS A 105 27.28 42.39 1.11
N LYS A 106 28.37 42.70 1.79
CA LYS A 106 28.50 43.91 2.60
C LYS A 106 28.47 45.19 1.75
N ASP A 107 29.24 45.23 0.66
CA ASP A 107 29.29 46.40 -0.25
C ASP A 107 27.92 46.67 -0.89
N VAL A 108 27.16 45.61 -1.26
CA VAL A 108 25.79 45.71 -1.78
C VAL A 108 24.84 46.25 -0.70
N SER A 109 24.93 45.78 0.53
CA SER A 109 24.13 46.25 1.67
C SER A 109 24.39 47.72 1.98
N GLU A 110 25.65 48.14 2.02
CA GLU A 110 26.02 49.54 2.28
C GLU A 110 25.52 50.50 1.18
N ASN A 111 25.59 50.08 -0.09
CA ASN A 111 25.08 50.85 -1.23
C ASN A 111 23.52 50.98 -1.20
N GLN A 112 22.80 49.96 -0.82
CA GLN A 112 21.33 49.99 -0.67
C GLN A 112 20.91 50.91 0.48
N ASN A 113 21.60 50.87 1.60
CA ASN A 113 21.35 51.75 2.74
C ASN A 113 21.63 53.23 2.41
N GLN A 114 22.64 53.53 1.58
CA GLN A 114 22.91 54.91 1.13
C GLN A 114 21.88 55.43 0.13
N SER A 115 21.32 54.59 -0.74
CA SER A 115 20.27 54.98 -1.66
C SER A 115 18.94 55.26 -0.95
N SER A 116 18.58 54.43 0.04
CA SER A 116 17.37 54.64 0.85
C SER A 116 17.42 55.88 1.74
N LEU A 117 18.60 56.28 2.23
CA LEU A 117 18.80 57.52 2.97
C LEU A 117 18.73 58.78 2.06
N ASN A 118 19.09 58.68 0.77
CA ASN A 118 18.96 59.75 -0.20
C ASN A 118 17.50 59.95 -0.64
N ASP A 119 16.73 58.91 -0.81
CA ASP A 119 15.30 58.99 -1.15
C ASP A 119 14.48 59.60 0.00
N GLN A 120 14.78 59.31 1.26
CA GLN A 120 14.13 59.95 2.42
C GLN A 120 14.47 61.44 2.60
N LYS A 121 15.57 61.91 2.06
CA LYS A 121 15.93 63.33 2.08
C LYS A 121 15.26 64.14 0.95
N GLN A 122 14.78 63.49 -0.10
CA GLN A 122 14.06 64.18 -1.20
C GLN A 122 12.56 64.36 -0.93
N GLU A 123 11.94 63.60 -0.02
CA GLU A 123 10.53 63.74 0.33
C GLU A 123 10.22 64.76 1.45
N GLN A 124 11.25 65.39 2.05
CA GLN A 124 11.07 66.40 3.11
C GLN A 124 11.11 67.86 2.66
N SER A 125 11.01 68.16 1.37
CA SER A 125 10.95 69.57 0.89
C SER A 125 9.80 69.75 -0.07
N GLY A 126 8.60 70.07 0.47
CA GLY A 126 7.50 70.48 -0.38
C GLY A 126 6.14 70.49 0.34
N THR A 127 5.90 71.59 1.04
CA THR A 127 4.68 72.41 1.14
C THR A 127 3.45 71.93 1.85
N ASP A 128 3.16 72.73 2.86
CA ASP A 128 1.88 73.20 3.43
C ASP A 128 0.64 73.12 2.53
N GLY A 129 -0.51 72.81 3.18
CA GLY A 129 -1.76 73.39 2.76
C GLY A 129 -2.99 72.53 2.84
N GLU A 130 -3.74 72.80 3.89
CA GLU A 130 -5.22 72.90 3.92
C GLU A 130 -6.11 71.68 4.11
N SER A 131 -6.76 71.76 5.26
CA SER A 131 -7.94 71.08 5.76
C SER A 131 -9.18 71.15 4.86
N THR A 132 -9.95 70.11 4.80
CA THR A 132 -11.42 70.21 4.91
C THR A 132 -12.05 68.88 5.31
N GLU A 133 -12.99 69.05 6.25
CA GLU A 133 -13.92 68.05 6.78
C GLU A 133 -14.94 67.57 5.76
N SER A 134 -15.46 66.41 5.92
CA SER A 134 -16.91 66.11 6.14
C SER A 134 -17.27 64.70 5.70
N GLU A 135 -17.89 64.08 6.62
CA GLU A 135 -19.23 63.53 6.82
C GLU A 135 -19.52 62.14 6.23
N SER A 136 -19.78 61.31 7.16
CA SER A 136 -20.81 60.27 7.40
C SER A 136 -21.81 59.94 6.28
N SER A 137 -22.03 58.65 6.10
CA SER A 137 -23.40 58.13 6.06
C SER A 137 -23.44 56.62 6.28
N GLU A 138 -24.34 56.29 7.18
CA GLU A 138 -24.88 55.01 7.61
C GLU A 138 -25.63 54.26 6.50
N SER A 139 -25.78 52.99 6.76
CA SER A 139 -26.97 52.13 6.67
C SER A 139 -26.64 50.81 5.96
N GLU A 140 -27.17 49.69 6.21
CA GLU A 140 -28.18 49.13 7.13
C GLU A 140 -27.99 47.61 7.16
N GLU A 141 -28.48 47.03 8.23
CA GLU A 141 -28.54 45.61 8.58
C GLU A 141 -29.36 44.76 7.60
N THR A 142 -29.05 43.48 7.50
CA THR A 142 -30.08 42.43 7.55
C THR A 142 -29.52 41.13 8.13
N ASP A 143 -30.24 40.66 9.14
CA ASP A 143 -30.13 39.42 9.87
C ASP A 143 -30.33 38.17 9.00
N ALA A 144 -29.69 37.08 9.37
CA ALA A 144 -30.31 35.77 9.45
C ALA A 144 -29.49 34.81 10.33
N ASP A 145 -30.12 34.42 11.42
CA ASP A 145 -29.75 33.38 12.38
C ASP A 145 -29.42 32.01 11.76
N LEU A 146 -28.50 31.26 12.40
CA LEU A 146 -28.78 29.89 12.87
C LEU A 146 -27.63 29.29 13.67
N ASP A 147 -27.93 29.11 14.93
CA ASP A 147 -27.45 28.13 15.94
C ASP A 147 -26.14 27.34 15.79
N THR A 148 -25.28 27.57 16.76
CA THR A 148 -24.26 26.59 17.24
C THR A 148 -24.34 26.46 18.77
N PRO A 149 -24.30 25.24 19.33
CA PRO A 149 -24.16 25.12 20.79
C PRO A 149 -22.67 25.06 21.18
N SER A 150 -22.36 25.90 22.14
CA SER A 150 -21.11 26.00 22.88
C SER A 150 -20.89 24.81 23.80
N TYR A 151 -19.61 24.36 23.90
CA TYR A 151 -19.11 23.66 25.09
C TYR A 151 -18.00 24.46 25.74
N GLU A 152 -18.15 24.60 27.06
CA GLU A 152 -17.36 25.40 27.98
C GLU A 152 -15.94 24.86 28.14
N LYS A 153 -15.03 25.81 28.30
CA LYS A 153 -13.63 25.63 28.64
C LYS A 153 -13.42 26.04 30.08
N GLU A 154 -12.98 25.14 30.88
CA GLU A 154 -12.34 25.51 32.15
C GLU A 154 -10.86 25.77 31.95
N SER A 155 -10.42 26.86 32.52
CA SER A 155 -9.08 27.42 32.52
C SER A 155 -8.25 26.81 33.66
N ASP A 156 -6.96 26.55 33.45
CA ASP A 156 -5.99 26.93 34.47
C ASP A 156 -4.58 27.26 33.91
N GLU A 157 -3.98 28.18 34.55
CA GLU A 157 -2.93 29.14 34.39
C GLU A 157 -1.53 28.68 33.95
N GLY A 158 -0.86 29.60 33.25
CA GLY A 158 0.47 30.07 33.63
C GLY A 158 1.62 29.78 32.64
N GLY A 159 2.00 30.73 31.80
CA GLY A 159 3.28 30.71 31.10
C GLY A 159 3.41 31.85 30.10
N THR A 160 4.12 32.87 30.50
CA THR A 160 4.50 34.11 29.81
C THR A 160 5.05 33.87 28.42
N GLU A 161 4.36 34.39 27.40
CA GLU A 161 4.91 34.61 26.06
C GLU A 161 5.47 36.04 25.99
N PRO A 162 6.55 36.27 25.23
CA PRO A 162 6.90 37.60 24.77
C PRO A 162 6.24 37.89 23.45
N ASP A 163 5.45 38.97 23.42
CA ASP A 163 4.86 39.58 22.24
C ASP A 163 5.92 39.83 21.15
N GLN A 164 5.65 39.35 19.93
CA GLN A 164 6.20 39.95 18.73
C GLN A 164 5.06 40.38 17.81
N GLU A 165 4.61 41.60 18.00
CA GLU A 165 3.98 42.37 16.94
C GLU A 165 5.02 42.66 15.86
N SER A 166 4.89 42.01 14.72
CA SER A 166 5.60 42.40 13.51
C SER A 166 4.71 43.30 12.69
N ALA A 167 4.90 44.58 12.84
CA ALA A 167 4.37 45.60 11.96
C ALA A 167 4.90 45.40 10.53
N MET A 168 3.98 45.32 9.56
CA MET A 168 4.29 45.57 8.15
C MET A 168 4.94 46.94 8.01
N ASN A 169 6.21 46.97 7.61
CA ASN A 169 6.78 48.15 6.97
C ASN A 169 7.80 47.73 5.90
N GLY A 170 7.54 48.08 4.65
CA GLY A 170 8.37 47.77 3.52
C GLY A 170 9.69 48.49 3.60
N GLY A 171 10.73 47.74 3.77
CA GLY A 171 12.13 48.14 3.77
C GLY A 171 12.93 46.97 4.31
N GLN A 172 13.32 46.02 3.47
CA GLN A 172 14.15 44.91 3.90
C GLN A 172 15.52 45.47 4.28
N ASN A 173 15.80 45.59 5.60
CA ASN A 173 17.14 45.70 6.09
C ASN A 173 17.86 44.39 5.78
N PHE A 174 18.73 44.48 4.76
CA PHE A 174 19.60 43.37 4.40
C PHE A 174 20.69 43.21 5.47
N ASP A 175 20.61 42.14 6.23
CA ASP A 175 21.64 41.78 7.21
C ASP A 175 22.66 40.83 6.56
N PRO A 176 23.89 41.29 6.29
CA PRO A 176 24.92 40.47 5.63
C PRO A 176 25.41 39.30 6.49
N ASP A 177 25.06 39.28 7.77
CA ASP A 177 25.47 38.22 8.70
C ASP A 177 24.46 37.05 8.76
N THR A 178 23.26 37.19 8.14
CA THR A 178 22.20 36.19 8.20
C THR A 178 21.93 35.57 6.82
N ILE A 179 22.11 34.25 6.71
CA ILE A 179 21.79 33.45 5.52
C ILE A 179 20.45 32.71 5.79
N LYS A 180 19.36 33.19 5.17
CA LYS A 180 18.01 32.68 5.38
C LYS A 180 17.86 31.20 4.96
N THR A 181 18.42 30.84 3.82
CA THR A 181 18.33 29.47 3.29
C THR A 181 19.09 28.47 4.13
N MET A 182 20.17 28.88 4.80
CA MET A 182 20.89 28.04 5.75
C MET A 182 20.06 27.85 7.04
N GLN A 183 19.39 28.89 7.51
CA GLN A 183 18.51 28.82 8.66
C GLN A 183 17.30 27.93 8.39
N SER A 184 16.65 28.09 7.22
CA SER A 184 15.56 27.22 6.79
C SER A 184 16.03 25.77 6.66
N PHE A 185 17.25 25.52 6.16
CA PHE A 185 17.85 24.20 6.08
C PHE A 185 18.10 23.61 7.49
N GLU A 186 18.65 24.37 8.42
CA GLU A 186 18.87 23.93 9.79
C GLU A 186 17.55 23.67 10.52
N ASP A 187 16.53 24.51 10.33
CA ASP A 187 15.21 24.34 10.94
C ASP A 187 14.47 23.15 10.33
N GLY A 188 14.51 22.98 9.02
CA GLY A 188 14.00 21.79 8.35
C GLY A 188 14.75 20.52 8.77
N MET A 189 16.07 20.57 8.96
CA MET A 189 16.84 19.46 9.51
C MET A 189 16.50 19.19 10.98
N LYS A 190 16.25 20.23 11.79
CA LYS A 190 15.75 20.08 13.17
C LYS A 190 14.34 19.50 13.18
N GLU A 191 13.46 19.93 12.27
CA GLU A 191 12.12 19.38 12.13
C GLU A 191 12.16 17.91 11.67
N LEU A 192 13.03 17.55 10.74
CA LEU A 192 13.30 16.17 10.36
C LEU A 192 13.97 15.36 11.49
N ALA A 193 14.80 16.02 12.33
CA ALA A 193 15.48 15.39 13.46
C ALA A 193 14.70 15.52 14.78
N ASN A 194 13.96 16.59 15.00
CA ASN A 194 13.07 16.84 16.13
C ASN A 194 11.70 16.23 15.88
N MET A 195 11.68 14.96 15.69
CA MET A 195 10.49 14.22 16.04
C MET A 195 10.42 14.21 17.58
N ASP A 196 9.81 15.21 18.15
CA ASP A 196 9.40 15.42 19.54
C ASP A 196 9.69 14.24 20.49
N GLY A 197 10.92 14.07 20.94
CA GLY A 197 11.28 13.15 22.03
C GLY A 197 10.93 11.67 21.85
N PHE A 198 10.39 11.25 20.70
CA PHE A 198 10.07 9.86 20.41
C PHE A 198 11.20 9.21 19.63
N GLU A 199 11.84 8.21 20.23
CA GLU A 199 12.80 7.36 19.55
C GLU A 199 12.13 6.69 18.33
N ASN A 200 12.80 6.72 17.17
CA ASN A 200 12.37 5.95 16.00
C ASN A 200 12.44 4.45 16.32
N VAL A 201 11.31 3.78 16.16
CA VAL A 201 11.19 2.34 16.38
C VAL A 201 11.27 1.61 15.04
N TYR A 202 12.31 0.82 14.86
CA TYR A 202 12.47 -0.04 13.68
C TYR A 202 12.06 -1.47 14.02
N ALA A 203 10.83 -1.83 13.67
CA ALA A 203 10.31 -3.16 13.88
C ALA A 203 10.70 -4.10 12.73
N GLU A 204 11.06 -5.33 13.06
CA GLU A 204 11.45 -6.38 12.11
C GLU A 204 10.43 -7.52 12.10
N LEU A 205 10.20 -8.08 10.93
CA LEU A 205 9.26 -9.20 10.81
C LEU A 205 9.87 -10.47 11.41
N PRO A 206 9.11 -11.24 12.22
CA PRO A 206 9.59 -12.47 12.83
C PRO A 206 9.82 -13.57 11.80
N ASN A 207 10.84 -14.40 12.05
CA ASN A 207 11.03 -15.62 11.29
C ASN A 207 10.23 -16.77 11.93
N VAL A 208 8.96 -16.88 11.51
CA VAL A 208 8.01 -17.81 12.12
C VAL A 208 8.25 -19.27 11.75
N ASN A 209 7.94 -20.18 12.67
CA ASN A 209 7.92 -21.62 12.43
C ASN A 209 6.53 -22.04 11.94
N LEU A 210 6.43 -22.41 10.66
CA LEU A 210 5.14 -22.79 10.05
C LEU A 210 4.49 -24.01 10.71
N ASN A 211 5.27 -24.95 11.24
CA ASN A 211 4.72 -26.15 11.89
C ASN A 211 3.95 -25.84 13.18
N GLN A 212 4.24 -24.69 13.80
CA GLN A 212 3.56 -24.20 14.98
C GLN A 212 2.37 -23.26 14.65
N ILE A 213 2.23 -22.83 13.40
CA ILE A 213 1.14 -21.94 12.96
C ILE A 213 0.12 -22.70 12.15
N ILE A 214 0.55 -23.59 11.25
CA ILE A 214 -0.35 -24.30 10.34
C ILE A 214 -0.98 -25.49 11.05
N VAL A 215 -2.30 -25.54 11.02
CA VAL A 215 -3.08 -26.75 11.37
C VAL A 215 -3.26 -27.55 10.10
N SER A 216 -2.90 -28.83 10.13
CA SER A 216 -2.92 -29.69 8.95
C SER A 216 -4.34 -29.88 8.39
N ASN A 217 -4.43 -30.16 7.09
CA ASN A 217 -5.72 -30.41 6.42
C ASN A 217 -6.44 -31.63 7.06
N GLU A 218 -5.67 -32.66 7.40
CA GLU A 218 -6.18 -33.85 8.06
C GLU A 218 -6.80 -33.53 9.43
N GLU A 219 -6.10 -32.73 10.24
CA GLU A 219 -6.58 -32.34 11.58
C GLU A 219 -7.84 -31.47 11.51
N VAL A 220 -7.88 -30.48 10.60
CA VAL A 220 -9.05 -29.63 10.40
C VAL A 220 -10.29 -30.46 10.08
N HIS A 221 -10.19 -31.42 9.16
CA HIS A 221 -11.33 -32.22 8.75
C HIS A 221 -11.63 -33.40 9.67
N ALA A 222 -10.64 -33.89 10.44
CA ALA A 222 -10.87 -34.85 11.52
C ALA A 222 -11.80 -34.26 12.61
N ARG A 223 -11.57 -33.00 13.02
CA ARG A 223 -12.45 -32.31 13.96
C ARG A 223 -13.89 -32.18 13.45
N CYS A 224 -14.10 -31.99 12.14
CA CYS A 224 -15.44 -32.02 11.56
C CYS A 224 -16.05 -33.41 11.64
N SER A 225 -15.27 -34.47 11.41
CA SER A 225 -15.75 -35.84 11.52
C SER A 225 -16.05 -36.20 12.97
N ASP A 226 -15.20 -35.82 13.91
CA ASP A 226 -15.39 -36.08 15.33
C ASP A 226 -16.67 -35.40 15.88
N GLU A 227 -16.97 -34.17 15.46
CA GLU A 227 -18.15 -33.44 15.88
C GLU A 227 -19.44 -33.92 15.18
N TRP A 228 -19.36 -34.37 13.91
CA TRP A 228 -20.54 -34.61 13.08
C TRP A 228 -20.78 -36.06 12.68
N GLU A 229 -19.80 -36.96 12.74
CA GLU A 229 -19.91 -38.38 12.36
C GLU A 229 -20.00 -39.33 13.57
N THR A 230 -19.61 -38.89 14.74
CA THR A 230 -19.82 -39.64 15.99
C THR A 230 -21.26 -39.44 16.47
N ASP A 231 -21.83 -40.45 17.14
CA ASP A 231 -23.19 -40.44 17.79
C ASP A 231 -23.27 -39.33 18.86
N HIS A 232 -23.17 -38.10 18.45
CA HIS A 232 -23.20 -36.96 19.33
C HIS A 232 -24.64 -36.69 19.76
N PRO A 233 -24.95 -36.58 21.07
CA PRO A 233 -26.33 -36.48 21.58
C PRO A 233 -27.08 -35.25 21.06
N TYR A 234 -26.41 -34.32 20.44
CA TYR A 234 -26.98 -33.07 19.89
C TYR A 234 -27.15 -33.09 18.36
N LEU A 235 -26.72 -34.15 17.65
CA LEU A 235 -26.87 -34.25 16.20
C LEU A 235 -28.16 -34.99 15.89
N GLN A 236 -29.13 -34.30 15.33
CA GLN A 236 -30.41 -34.92 14.95
C GLN A 236 -30.27 -35.66 13.59
N PRO A 237 -30.95 -36.80 13.40
CA PRO A 237 -31.02 -37.45 12.10
C PRO A 237 -31.49 -36.48 11.00
N GLY A 238 -30.80 -36.44 9.88
CA GLY A 238 -31.13 -35.52 8.78
C GLY A 238 -30.72 -34.05 8.97
N ALA A 239 -29.92 -33.76 10.02
CA ALA A 239 -29.47 -32.36 10.30
C ALA A 239 -28.77 -31.66 9.13
N PHE A 240 -28.16 -32.43 8.24
CA PHE A 240 -27.41 -31.91 7.07
C PHE A 240 -28.20 -31.99 5.75
N ASP A 241 -29.35 -32.70 5.70
CA ASP A 241 -30.00 -32.99 4.41
C ASP A 241 -30.26 -31.73 3.58
N TYR A 242 -30.89 -30.74 4.20
CA TYR A 242 -31.16 -29.47 3.51
C TYR A 242 -29.91 -28.75 2.98
N VAL A 243 -28.87 -28.67 3.79
CA VAL A 243 -27.63 -27.94 3.42
C VAL A 243 -26.84 -28.73 2.39
N ASP A 244 -26.85 -30.06 2.48
CA ASP A 244 -26.19 -30.93 1.49
C ASP A 244 -26.91 -30.87 0.13
N ASP A 245 -28.23 -30.76 0.11
CA ASP A 245 -29.01 -30.54 -1.11
C ASP A 245 -28.66 -29.16 -1.74
N LEU A 246 -28.57 -28.12 -0.93
CA LEU A 246 -28.11 -26.81 -1.41
C LEU A 246 -26.68 -26.87 -1.99
N PHE A 247 -25.78 -27.62 -1.36
CA PHE A 247 -24.43 -27.83 -1.91
C PHE A 247 -24.46 -28.58 -3.23
N ALA A 248 -25.28 -29.62 -3.36
CA ALA A 248 -25.42 -30.39 -4.59
C ALA A 248 -25.97 -29.54 -5.76
N GLN A 249 -27.00 -28.71 -5.48
CA GLN A 249 -27.53 -27.75 -6.45
C GLN A 249 -26.46 -26.73 -6.88
N PHE A 250 -25.74 -26.14 -5.90
CA PHE A 250 -24.64 -25.22 -6.18
C PHE A 250 -23.57 -25.89 -7.05
N LYS A 251 -23.11 -27.09 -6.69
CA LYS A 251 -22.10 -27.82 -7.47
C LYS A 251 -22.54 -28.03 -8.92
N LYS A 252 -23.80 -28.38 -9.15
CA LYS A 252 -24.35 -28.57 -10.51
C LYS A 252 -24.34 -27.28 -11.33
N SER A 253 -24.69 -26.15 -10.71
CA SER A 253 -24.66 -24.83 -11.39
C SER A 253 -23.23 -24.37 -11.66
N ALA A 254 -22.33 -24.55 -10.72
CA ALA A 254 -20.93 -24.14 -10.77
C ALA A 254 -20.12 -24.83 -11.89
N GLN A 255 -20.44 -26.09 -12.22
CA GLN A 255 -19.70 -26.85 -13.25
C GLN A 255 -19.65 -26.14 -14.60
N LYS A 256 -20.71 -25.42 -14.98
CA LYS A 256 -20.76 -24.66 -16.26
C LYS A 256 -19.78 -23.49 -16.25
N GLU A 257 -19.69 -22.79 -15.12
CA GLU A 257 -18.79 -21.64 -14.94
C GLU A 257 -17.32 -22.09 -14.90
N VAL A 258 -17.04 -23.16 -14.15
CA VAL A 258 -15.70 -23.76 -14.08
C VAL A 258 -15.23 -24.24 -15.45
N ASN A 259 -16.08 -24.92 -16.23
CA ASN A 259 -15.74 -25.38 -17.58
C ASN A 259 -15.42 -24.20 -18.52
N TYR A 260 -16.15 -23.09 -18.38
CA TYR A 260 -15.86 -21.88 -19.12
C TYR A 260 -14.49 -21.30 -18.77
N LEU A 261 -14.16 -21.22 -17.46
CA LEU A 261 -12.87 -20.73 -16.97
C LEU A 261 -11.70 -21.58 -17.50
N VAL A 262 -11.85 -22.92 -17.44
CA VAL A 262 -10.86 -23.85 -17.97
C VAL A 262 -10.61 -23.58 -19.46
N LYS A 263 -11.68 -23.49 -20.25
CA LYS A 263 -11.57 -23.21 -21.69
C LYS A 263 -10.87 -21.87 -21.97
N GLU A 264 -11.24 -20.82 -21.24
CA GLU A 264 -10.62 -19.49 -21.40
C GLU A 264 -9.14 -19.51 -21.01
N PHE A 265 -8.80 -20.20 -19.91
CA PHE A 265 -7.41 -20.37 -19.49
C PHE A 265 -6.57 -21.11 -20.52
N GLU A 266 -7.06 -22.22 -21.03
CA GLU A 266 -6.34 -23.00 -22.07
C GLU A 266 -6.17 -22.20 -23.36
N CYS A 267 -7.18 -21.44 -23.78
CA CYS A 267 -7.05 -20.53 -24.92
C CYS A 267 -5.97 -19.47 -24.70
N LYS A 268 -5.93 -18.85 -23.52
CA LYS A 268 -4.91 -17.84 -23.18
C LYS A 268 -3.54 -18.46 -23.04
N LYS A 269 -3.42 -19.62 -22.39
CA LYS A 269 -2.16 -20.38 -22.27
C LYS A 269 -1.61 -20.71 -23.66
N SER A 270 -2.45 -21.19 -24.57
CA SER A 270 -2.06 -21.49 -25.96
C SER A 270 -1.65 -20.22 -26.72
N ALA A 271 -2.39 -19.12 -26.57
CA ALA A 271 -2.04 -17.83 -27.17
C ALA A 271 -0.70 -17.29 -26.65
N SER A 272 -0.48 -17.37 -25.34
CA SER A 272 0.80 -16.97 -24.70
C SER A 272 1.97 -17.86 -25.13
N ALA A 273 1.75 -19.17 -25.27
CA ALA A 273 2.75 -20.10 -25.80
C ALA A 273 3.10 -19.76 -27.25
N TYR A 274 2.09 -19.48 -28.08
CA TYR A 274 2.30 -19.06 -29.46
C TYR A 274 3.06 -17.72 -29.55
N ALA A 275 2.71 -16.75 -28.72
CA ALA A 275 3.40 -15.45 -28.67
C ALA A 275 4.88 -15.56 -28.23
N ARG A 276 5.21 -16.57 -27.41
CA ARG A 276 6.60 -16.87 -26.99
C ARG A 276 7.34 -17.77 -27.97
N ALA A 277 6.65 -18.35 -28.94
CA ALA A 277 7.26 -19.20 -29.93
C ALA A 277 8.26 -18.40 -30.77
N THR A 278 9.52 -18.83 -30.74
CA THR A 278 10.55 -18.27 -31.59
C THR A 278 10.79 -19.17 -32.79
N THR A 279 10.93 -18.55 -33.96
CA THR A 279 11.30 -19.30 -35.16
C THR A 279 12.83 -19.40 -35.22
N SER A 280 13.37 -20.57 -35.02
CA SER A 280 14.80 -20.83 -35.21
C SER A 280 15.08 -21.52 -36.51
N ARG A 281 16.21 -21.19 -37.13
CA ARG A 281 16.73 -21.92 -38.26
C ARG A 281 17.31 -23.24 -37.76
N THR A 282 16.91 -24.35 -38.36
CA THR A 282 17.47 -25.67 -38.06
C THR A 282 18.65 -25.95 -38.98
N GLY A 283 19.51 -26.90 -38.61
CA GLY A 283 20.59 -27.39 -39.47
C GLY A 283 20.09 -28.24 -40.65
N ILE A 284 18.78 -28.39 -40.83
CA ILE A 284 18.16 -29.20 -41.93
C ILE A 284 17.87 -28.27 -43.08
N LEU A 285 18.45 -28.59 -44.25
CA LEU A 285 18.19 -27.87 -45.49
C LEU A 285 16.76 -28.06 -45.96
N ASP A 286 16.16 -26.97 -46.42
CA ASP A 286 14.87 -27.00 -47.10
C ASP A 286 15.08 -27.30 -48.59
N CYS A 287 14.90 -28.56 -48.99
CA CYS A 287 15.14 -29.02 -50.35
C CYS A 287 14.30 -28.26 -51.39
N THR A 288 13.16 -27.68 -50.98
CA THR A 288 12.32 -26.89 -51.88
C THR A 288 12.91 -25.52 -52.20
N LYS A 289 13.79 -25.01 -51.38
CA LYS A 289 14.47 -23.72 -51.52
C LYS A 289 15.91 -23.83 -52.01
N LEU A 290 16.45 -25.03 -52.14
CA LEU A 290 17.84 -25.26 -52.53
C LEU A 290 18.21 -24.61 -53.88
N HIS A 291 17.27 -24.54 -54.81
CA HIS A 291 17.50 -23.92 -56.11
C HIS A 291 17.77 -22.40 -56.02
N THR A 292 17.41 -21.76 -54.89
CA THR A 292 17.59 -20.32 -54.68
C THR A 292 18.91 -19.96 -53.96
N TYR A 293 19.83 -20.91 -53.77
CA TYR A 293 21.03 -20.76 -52.95
C TYR A 293 21.94 -19.59 -53.35
N LYS A 294 21.89 -19.15 -54.58
CA LYS A 294 22.73 -18.03 -55.08
C LYS A 294 22.29 -16.65 -54.62
N TYR A 295 21.01 -16.50 -54.21
CA TYR A 295 20.43 -15.21 -53.89
C TYR A 295 19.52 -15.24 -52.65
N ASN A 296 19.38 -16.37 -51.98
CA ASN A 296 18.57 -16.54 -50.79
C ASN A 296 19.41 -17.19 -49.70
N GLU A 297 19.65 -16.48 -48.61
CA GLU A 297 20.39 -16.99 -47.43
C GLU A 297 19.51 -17.88 -46.53
N ASP A 298 18.18 -17.90 -46.71
CA ASP A 298 17.20 -18.60 -45.88
C ASP A 298 16.91 -20.02 -46.40
N LEU A 299 17.95 -20.84 -46.46
CA LEU A 299 17.93 -22.18 -47.01
C LEU A 299 17.59 -23.30 -46.02
N PHE A 300 17.45 -22.97 -44.74
CA PHE A 300 17.15 -23.93 -43.68
C PHE A 300 15.67 -23.94 -43.33
N ARG A 301 15.16 -25.10 -42.92
CA ARG A 301 13.81 -25.23 -42.39
C ARG A 301 13.69 -24.41 -41.11
N LYS A 302 12.60 -23.67 -40.98
CA LYS A 302 12.26 -22.93 -39.77
C LYS A 302 11.43 -23.83 -38.87
N VAL A 303 11.89 -24.01 -37.63
CA VAL A 303 11.17 -24.75 -36.58
C VAL A 303 10.75 -23.77 -35.51
N SER A 304 9.48 -23.79 -35.14
CA SER A 304 9.01 -23.05 -33.97
C SER A 304 9.42 -23.75 -32.71
N VAL A 305 10.29 -23.12 -31.94
CA VAL A 305 10.65 -23.56 -30.58
C VAL A 305 9.77 -22.82 -29.61
N ILE A 306 8.94 -23.56 -28.87
CA ILE A 306 8.11 -23.02 -27.81
C ILE A 306 8.87 -23.24 -26.50
N PRO A 307 9.42 -22.20 -25.86
CA PRO A 307 10.07 -22.37 -24.56
C PRO A 307 9.05 -22.84 -23.51
N ASP A 308 9.50 -23.69 -22.60
CA ASP A 308 8.67 -24.16 -21.50
C ASP A 308 8.06 -22.99 -20.72
N GLY A 309 6.77 -23.08 -20.49
CA GLY A 309 6.05 -22.11 -19.67
C GLY A 309 6.46 -22.24 -18.19
N LYS A 310 6.54 -21.12 -17.48
CA LYS A 310 6.77 -21.16 -16.04
C LYS A 310 5.61 -21.85 -15.32
N ASN A 311 5.93 -22.77 -14.41
CA ASN A 311 4.92 -23.43 -13.59
C ASN A 311 4.28 -22.45 -12.61
N HIS A 312 2.95 -22.49 -12.52
CA HIS A 312 2.17 -21.63 -11.62
C HIS A 312 1.63 -22.41 -10.43
N GLY A 313 1.57 -21.78 -9.26
CA GLY A 313 0.91 -22.29 -8.07
C GLY A 313 0.03 -21.21 -7.43
N LEU A 314 -1.00 -21.60 -6.71
CA LEU A 314 -1.92 -20.69 -6.03
C LEU A 314 -1.91 -20.93 -4.51
N ILE A 315 -1.83 -19.84 -3.74
CA ILE A 315 -2.07 -19.82 -2.31
C ILE A 315 -3.31 -18.96 -2.07
N PHE A 316 -4.30 -19.52 -1.40
CA PHE A 316 -5.49 -18.79 -0.99
C PHE A 316 -5.43 -18.55 0.51
N ILE A 317 -5.66 -17.30 0.90
CA ILE A 317 -5.79 -16.87 2.29
C ILE A 317 -7.22 -16.38 2.49
N LEU A 318 -7.97 -17.08 3.33
CA LEU A 318 -9.37 -16.81 3.61
C LEU A 318 -9.52 -16.18 4.99
N ASP A 319 -10.24 -15.08 5.02
CA ASP A 319 -10.65 -14.41 6.24
C ASP A 319 -11.71 -15.25 6.98
N TRP A 320 -11.42 -15.61 8.23
CA TRP A 320 -12.30 -16.40 9.08
C TRP A 320 -12.77 -15.57 10.28
N SER A 321 -13.10 -14.30 10.01
CA SER A 321 -13.50 -13.33 11.03
C SER A 321 -15.02 -13.21 11.17
N GLY A 322 -15.47 -12.66 12.31
CA GLY A 322 -16.89 -12.45 12.60
C GLY A 322 -17.62 -11.54 11.62
N SER A 323 -16.93 -10.56 11.04
CA SER A 323 -17.46 -9.64 10.02
C SER A 323 -17.85 -10.37 8.72
N MET A 324 -17.19 -11.49 8.42
CA MET A 324 -17.46 -12.31 7.25
C MET A 324 -18.77 -13.10 7.31
N ALA A 325 -19.44 -13.17 8.46
CA ALA A 325 -20.62 -14.05 8.68
C ALA A 325 -21.68 -13.94 7.56
N ASP A 326 -22.05 -12.72 7.19
CA ASP A 326 -23.08 -12.47 6.16
C ASP A 326 -22.65 -12.85 4.74
N VAL A 327 -21.34 -12.84 4.46
CA VAL A 327 -20.76 -13.05 3.12
C VAL A 327 -19.95 -14.34 3.01
N MET A 328 -19.72 -15.06 4.11
CA MET A 328 -18.87 -16.25 4.17
C MET A 328 -19.30 -17.33 3.19
N LEU A 329 -20.60 -17.65 3.15
CA LEU A 329 -21.13 -18.68 2.25
C LEU A 329 -20.85 -18.33 0.77
N ASP A 330 -21.04 -17.07 0.40
CA ASP A 330 -20.82 -16.61 -0.97
C ASP A 330 -19.34 -16.56 -1.32
N THR A 331 -18.50 -16.20 -0.36
CA THR A 331 -17.03 -16.25 -0.50
C THR A 331 -16.55 -17.69 -0.67
N CYS A 332 -17.06 -18.64 0.12
CA CYS A 332 -16.76 -20.06 -0.04
C CYS A 332 -17.21 -20.61 -1.40
N LYS A 333 -18.36 -20.20 -1.91
CA LYS A 333 -18.84 -20.60 -3.25
C LYS A 333 -17.84 -20.15 -4.33
N GLN A 334 -17.30 -18.93 -4.24
CA GLN A 334 -16.28 -18.45 -5.19
C GLN A 334 -14.96 -19.22 -5.04
N LEU A 335 -14.53 -19.45 -3.81
CA LEU A 335 -13.35 -20.25 -3.53
C LEU A 335 -13.47 -21.66 -4.14
N PHE A 336 -14.63 -22.32 -4.00
CA PHE A 336 -14.85 -23.64 -4.58
C PHE A 336 -14.79 -23.65 -6.11
N ASN A 337 -15.30 -22.62 -6.76
CA ASN A 337 -15.16 -22.46 -8.21
C ASN A 337 -13.68 -22.41 -8.61
N LEU A 338 -12.86 -21.65 -7.87
CA LEU A 338 -11.44 -21.55 -8.13
C LEU A 338 -10.69 -22.86 -7.84
N ILE A 339 -11.06 -23.58 -6.76
CA ILE A 339 -10.48 -24.89 -6.45
C ILE A 339 -10.81 -25.92 -7.55
N TRP A 340 -12.06 -26.02 -8.00
CA TRP A 340 -12.42 -26.92 -9.10
C TRP A 340 -11.71 -26.56 -10.39
N PHE A 341 -11.55 -25.26 -10.66
CA PHE A 341 -10.73 -24.78 -11.78
C PHE A 341 -9.28 -25.28 -11.65
N CYS A 342 -8.60 -25.02 -10.52
CA CYS A 342 -7.23 -25.45 -10.25
C CYS A 342 -7.05 -26.97 -10.40
N LYS A 343 -8.01 -27.76 -9.88
CA LYS A 343 -8.00 -29.22 -10.02
C LYS A 343 -8.09 -29.67 -11.48
N LYS A 344 -8.94 -29.01 -12.30
CA LYS A 344 -9.11 -29.37 -13.72
C LYS A 344 -7.89 -29.00 -14.57
N VAL A 345 -7.20 -27.91 -14.23
CA VAL A 345 -6.01 -27.45 -14.96
C VAL A 345 -4.70 -27.99 -14.37
N ASN A 346 -4.79 -28.81 -13.31
CA ASN A 346 -3.64 -29.37 -12.57
C ASN A 346 -2.67 -28.30 -12.03
N ILE A 347 -3.19 -27.18 -11.53
CA ILE A 347 -2.40 -26.16 -10.87
C ILE A 347 -2.31 -26.52 -9.38
N PRO A 348 -1.09 -26.63 -8.78
CA PRO A 348 -0.93 -26.81 -7.35
C PRO A 348 -1.53 -25.66 -6.56
N PHE A 349 -2.28 -25.97 -5.50
CA PHE A 349 -2.86 -24.95 -4.63
C PHE A 349 -2.96 -25.44 -3.19
N ASP A 350 -2.92 -24.49 -2.25
CA ASP A 350 -3.28 -24.67 -0.86
C ASP A 350 -4.18 -23.51 -0.42
N VAL A 351 -5.11 -23.81 0.48
CA VAL A 351 -6.09 -22.87 1.03
C VAL A 351 -5.95 -22.82 2.53
N TYR A 352 -5.67 -21.64 3.06
CA TYR A 352 -5.54 -21.38 4.48
C TYR A 352 -6.58 -20.39 4.95
N ALA A 353 -7.27 -20.68 6.06
CA ALA A 353 -8.07 -19.71 6.78
C ALA A 353 -7.30 -19.23 8.01
N PHE A 354 -7.25 -17.93 8.25
CA PHE A 354 -6.60 -17.40 9.45
C PHE A 354 -7.60 -17.22 10.58
N THR A 355 -7.19 -17.62 11.79
CA THR A 355 -7.98 -17.50 13.01
C THR A 355 -7.06 -17.29 14.21
N ASN A 356 -7.64 -16.81 15.31
CA ASN A 356 -6.97 -16.71 16.62
C ASN A 356 -7.73 -17.44 17.72
N GLU A 357 -8.62 -18.37 17.37
CA GLU A 357 -9.40 -19.16 18.33
C GLU A 357 -9.12 -20.66 18.31
N TYR A 358 -8.23 -21.12 17.42
CA TYR A 358 -7.97 -22.55 17.34
C TYR A 358 -7.25 -23.03 18.60
N PRO A 359 -7.83 -23.99 19.39
CA PRO A 359 -7.23 -24.47 20.62
C PRO A 359 -5.98 -25.31 20.30
N ARG A 360 -4.86 -24.98 20.92
CA ARG A 360 -3.62 -25.75 20.87
C ARG A 360 -3.26 -26.23 22.27
N GLU A 361 -2.89 -27.48 22.39
CA GLU A 361 -2.49 -28.07 23.68
C GLU A 361 -1.17 -27.48 24.20
N ASN A 362 -0.24 -27.15 23.30
CA ASN A 362 1.04 -26.54 23.63
C ASN A 362 1.20 -25.22 22.89
N MET A 363 1.05 -24.09 23.60
CA MET A 363 1.29 -22.76 23.08
C MET A 363 2.78 -22.39 23.14
N GLU A 364 3.62 -23.10 22.37
CA GLU A 364 4.99 -22.64 22.19
C GLU A 364 5.06 -21.45 21.23
N PRO A 365 5.90 -20.45 21.52
CA PRO A 365 6.08 -19.32 20.61
C PRO A 365 6.54 -19.80 19.23
N SER A 366 5.88 -19.35 18.19
CA SER A 366 6.25 -19.71 16.81
C SER A 366 7.53 -19.04 16.31
N TYR A 367 8.12 -18.14 17.12
CA TYR A 367 9.36 -17.41 16.81
C TYR A 367 10.05 -16.97 18.11
N LYS A 368 11.31 -16.54 18.01
CA LYS A 368 12.05 -15.99 19.14
C LYS A 368 11.61 -14.56 19.44
N LYS A 369 11.22 -14.30 20.69
CA LYS A 369 10.84 -12.96 21.16
C LYS A 369 12.11 -12.15 21.41
N GLU A 370 12.35 -11.15 20.58
CA GLU A 370 13.51 -10.25 20.68
C GLU A 370 13.03 -8.79 20.59
N ASP A 371 13.82 -7.87 21.14
CA ASP A 371 13.51 -6.44 21.05
C ASP A 371 13.41 -5.99 19.59
N GLY A 372 12.40 -5.15 19.28
CA GLY A 372 12.14 -4.67 17.94
C GLY A 372 11.45 -5.68 17.00
N VAL A 373 11.11 -6.89 17.43
CA VAL A 373 10.43 -7.88 16.59
C VAL A 373 8.91 -7.72 16.68
N VAL A 374 8.24 -7.76 15.53
CA VAL A 374 6.77 -7.69 15.43
C VAL A 374 6.14 -8.92 16.09
N VAL A 375 5.05 -8.69 16.82
CA VAL A 375 4.33 -9.74 17.56
C VAL A 375 3.41 -10.52 16.62
N VAL A 376 3.55 -11.83 16.61
CA VAL A 376 2.54 -12.77 16.12
C VAL A 376 1.99 -13.50 17.34
N PRO A 377 0.71 -13.35 17.68
CA PRO A 377 0.12 -13.97 18.87
C PRO A 377 0.24 -15.52 18.85
N GLU A 378 0.45 -16.14 20.00
CA GLU A 378 0.65 -17.59 20.13
C GLU A 378 -0.56 -18.40 19.68
N HIS A 379 -1.75 -17.83 19.84
CA HIS A 379 -3.01 -18.45 19.42
C HIS A 379 -3.34 -18.21 17.92
N PHE A 380 -2.52 -17.41 17.21
CA PHE A 380 -2.67 -17.26 15.76
C PHE A 380 -2.44 -18.59 15.03
N SER A 381 -3.37 -18.96 14.16
CA SER A 381 -3.35 -20.21 13.42
C SER A 381 -3.79 -20.01 11.97
N LEU A 382 -3.18 -20.80 11.08
CA LEU A 382 -3.60 -20.96 9.69
C LEU A 382 -4.20 -22.37 9.54
N LEU A 383 -5.51 -22.46 9.39
CA LEU A 383 -6.22 -23.70 9.12
C LEU A 383 -6.05 -24.08 7.65
N ASN A 384 -5.40 -25.18 7.34
CA ASN A 384 -5.31 -25.68 5.97
C ASN A 384 -6.63 -26.34 5.59
N LEU A 385 -7.54 -25.57 4.97
CA LEU A 385 -8.87 -26.06 4.59
C LEU A 385 -8.82 -27.01 3.39
N PHE A 386 -7.97 -26.73 2.40
CA PHE A 386 -7.87 -27.52 1.18
C PHE A 386 -6.44 -27.56 0.68
N THR A 387 -6.04 -28.70 0.14
CA THR A 387 -4.77 -28.86 -0.56
C THR A 387 -4.96 -29.63 -1.87
N HIS A 388 -4.14 -29.28 -2.87
CA HIS A 388 -4.17 -30.00 -4.15
C HIS A 388 -3.82 -31.48 -4.02
N LYS A 389 -3.14 -31.89 -2.94
CA LYS A 389 -2.73 -33.28 -2.64
C LYS A 389 -3.92 -34.18 -2.29
N THR A 390 -5.02 -33.59 -1.81
CA THR A 390 -6.23 -34.33 -1.44
C THR A 390 -6.89 -34.97 -2.67
N LYS A 391 -7.30 -36.26 -2.55
CA LYS A 391 -7.99 -36.99 -3.62
C LYS A 391 -9.35 -36.39 -3.95
N GLY A 392 -9.85 -36.61 -5.16
CA GLY A 392 -11.07 -35.97 -5.63
C GLY A 392 -12.32 -36.21 -4.78
N ARG A 393 -12.49 -37.41 -4.23
CA ARG A 393 -13.64 -37.76 -3.35
C ARG A 393 -13.51 -37.08 -1.98
N ASP A 394 -12.31 -37.06 -1.44
CA ASP A 394 -12.04 -36.50 -0.11
C ASP A 394 -12.17 -34.97 -0.13
N ILE A 395 -11.71 -34.31 -1.20
CA ILE A 395 -11.86 -32.86 -1.32
C ILE A 395 -13.34 -32.44 -1.42
N GLU A 396 -14.19 -33.27 -2.01
CA GLU A 396 -15.63 -33.02 -2.05
C GLU A 396 -16.27 -33.12 -0.66
N LYS A 397 -15.87 -34.12 0.14
CA LYS A 397 -16.29 -34.24 1.56
C LYS A 397 -15.82 -33.00 2.34
N GLN A 398 -14.56 -32.58 2.14
CA GLN A 398 -14.00 -31.38 2.75
C GLN A 398 -14.77 -30.12 2.38
N MET A 399 -15.13 -29.96 1.09
CA MET A 399 -15.96 -28.84 0.63
C MET A 399 -17.34 -28.82 1.27
N LYS A 400 -17.97 -29.99 1.44
CA LYS A 400 -19.24 -30.09 2.17
C LYS A 400 -19.11 -29.62 3.62
N ASN A 401 -18.04 -30.03 4.31
CA ASN A 401 -17.78 -29.60 5.68
C ASN A 401 -17.67 -28.08 5.79
N ILE A 402 -16.88 -27.46 4.92
CA ILE A 402 -16.73 -25.99 4.92
C ILE A 402 -18.05 -25.30 4.50
N PHE A 403 -18.80 -25.87 3.54
CA PHE A 403 -20.09 -25.31 3.14
C PHE A 403 -21.12 -25.36 4.28
N ARG A 404 -21.18 -26.46 5.04
CA ARG A 404 -22.03 -26.60 6.23
C ARG A 404 -21.71 -25.54 7.28
N MET A 405 -20.39 -25.31 7.58
CA MET A 405 -19.98 -24.25 8.50
C MET A 405 -20.35 -22.86 7.98
N ALA A 406 -20.01 -22.55 6.73
CA ALA A 406 -20.31 -21.26 6.13
C ALA A 406 -21.83 -20.97 6.06
N TYR A 407 -22.65 -22.01 5.89
CA TYR A 407 -24.10 -21.88 5.95
C TYR A 407 -24.58 -21.55 7.38
N SER A 408 -24.04 -22.24 8.40
CA SER A 408 -24.43 -22.04 9.79
C SER A 408 -24.10 -20.63 10.31
N PHE A 409 -23.03 -20.01 9.84
CA PHE A 409 -22.67 -18.64 10.22
C PHE A 409 -23.70 -17.60 9.78
N ARG A 410 -24.37 -17.85 8.65
CA ARG A 410 -25.39 -16.93 8.10
C ARG A 410 -26.72 -17.01 8.87
N SER A 411 -26.98 -18.11 9.56
CA SER A 411 -28.25 -18.38 10.21
C SER A 411 -28.04 -18.99 11.59
N SER A 412 -27.73 -18.16 12.58
CA SER A 412 -27.48 -18.59 13.96
C SER A 412 -28.69 -19.32 14.63
N TRP A 413 -29.86 -19.31 14.02
CA TRP A 413 -31.11 -19.83 14.61
C TRP A 413 -31.74 -21.02 13.87
N GLY A 414 -31.08 -21.61 12.88
CA GLY A 414 -31.71 -22.62 12.01
C GLY A 414 -30.89 -23.87 11.71
N THR A 415 -29.70 -24.04 12.29
CA THR A 415 -28.89 -25.25 12.08
C THR A 415 -29.02 -26.21 13.26
N ASN A 416 -29.28 -27.47 12.95
CA ASN A 416 -29.40 -28.56 13.93
C ASN A 416 -28.04 -29.24 14.23
N TYR A 417 -26.95 -28.57 13.98
CA TYR A 417 -25.60 -29.07 14.22
C TYR A 417 -24.70 -27.96 14.77
N ARG A 418 -23.65 -28.35 15.47
CA ARG A 418 -22.66 -27.44 16.05
C ARG A 418 -21.50 -27.20 15.09
N ILE A 419 -20.86 -26.07 15.28
CA ILE A 419 -19.54 -25.79 14.64
C ILE A 419 -18.47 -26.46 15.49
N PRO A 420 -17.50 -27.18 14.87
CA PRO A 420 -16.41 -27.79 15.61
C PRO A 420 -15.64 -26.75 16.44
N ILE A 421 -15.17 -27.16 17.61
CA ILE A 421 -14.44 -26.28 18.55
C ILE A 421 -13.21 -25.68 17.86
N GLY A 422 -13.06 -24.36 17.96
CA GLY A 422 -11.94 -23.60 17.36
C GLY A 422 -12.09 -23.29 15.87
N MET A 423 -13.23 -23.64 15.27
CA MET A 423 -13.56 -23.33 13.87
C MET A 423 -14.64 -22.26 13.75
N GLY A 424 -15.04 -21.62 14.85
CA GLY A 424 -15.92 -20.46 14.86
C GLY A 424 -15.27 -19.24 14.20
N LEU A 425 -16.11 -18.27 13.83
CA LEU A 425 -15.60 -16.97 13.34
C LEU A 425 -15.11 -16.14 14.52
N SER A 426 -13.97 -15.47 14.34
CA SER A 426 -13.30 -14.72 15.42
C SER A 426 -12.79 -13.34 14.98
N GLY A 427 -11.65 -12.89 15.49
CA GLY A 427 -10.99 -11.66 15.09
C GLY A 427 -10.40 -11.72 13.69
N THR A 428 -9.79 -10.62 13.24
CA THR A 428 -9.22 -10.48 11.89
C THR A 428 -7.69 -10.38 11.93
N PRO A 429 -6.93 -11.47 12.20
CA PRO A 429 -5.46 -11.46 12.21
C PRO A 429 -4.88 -11.53 10.77
N LEU A 430 -5.35 -10.65 9.87
CA LEU A 430 -4.89 -10.60 8.49
C LEU A 430 -3.40 -10.17 8.42
N ASN A 431 -2.99 -9.23 9.26
CA ASN A 431 -1.60 -8.76 9.27
C ASN A 431 -0.63 -9.86 9.67
N GLU A 432 -1.00 -10.69 10.64
CA GLU A 432 -0.23 -11.87 11.05
C GLU A 432 -0.17 -12.92 9.94
N ALA A 433 -1.27 -13.09 9.20
CA ALA A 433 -1.28 -13.96 8.02
C ALA A 433 -0.33 -13.43 6.92
N LEU A 434 -0.31 -12.10 6.65
CA LEU A 434 0.61 -11.49 5.71
C LEU A 434 2.08 -11.66 6.13
N ILE A 435 2.39 -11.49 7.42
CA ILE A 435 3.72 -11.73 7.97
C ILE A 435 4.15 -13.19 7.73
N THR A 436 3.25 -14.13 7.96
CA THR A 436 3.52 -15.56 7.79
C THR A 436 3.78 -15.93 6.32
N LEU A 437 3.23 -15.18 5.34
CA LEU A 437 3.47 -15.39 3.92
C LEU A 437 4.96 -15.27 3.53
N HIS A 438 5.77 -14.50 4.26
CA HIS A 438 7.22 -14.42 4.02
C HIS A 438 7.92 -15.78 4.14
N LYS A 439 7.36 -16.68 4.92
CA LYS A 439 7.87 -18.05 5.08
C LYS A 439 7.07 -19.06 4.25
N LEU A 440 5.77 -18.86 4.14
CA LEU A 440 4.87 -19.78 3.45
C LEU A 440 5.14 -19.83 1.94
N ILE A 441 5.32 -18.67 1.28
CA ILE A 441 5.56 -18.59 -0.17
C ILE A 441 6.80 -19.37 -0.60
N PRO A 442 7.99 -19.16 -0.01
CA PRO A 442 9.19 -19.95 -0.35
C PRO A 442 9.01 -21.44 -0.11
N THR A 443 8.36 -21.81 1.01
CA THR A 443 8.08 -23.21 1.36
C THR A 443 7.16 -23.85 0.32
N PHE A 444 6.07 -23.18 -0.05
CA PHE A 444 5.14 -23.65 -1.07
C PHE A 444 5.83 -23.83 -2.44
N LYS A 445 6.64 -22.84 -2.86
CA LYS A 445 7.43 -22.92 -4.11
C LYS A 445 8.33 -24.15 -4.12
N LYS A 446 9.06 -24.38 -3.03
CA LYS A 446 10.00 -25.51 -2.91
C LYS A 446 9.28 -26.87 -2.91
N VAL A 447 8.19 -26.99 -2.14
CA VAL A 447 7.44 -28.25 -1.99
C VAL A 447 6.73 -28.65 -3.30
N ASN A 448 6.23 -27.68 -4.04
CA ASN A 448 5.43 -27.94 -5.25
C ASN A 448 6.23 -27.73 -6.56
N ASN A 449 7.50 -27.38 -6.47
CA ASN A 449 8.38 -27.11 -7.61
C ASN A 449 7.78 -26.09 -8.60
N VAL A 450 7.25 -24.96 -8.07
CA VAL A 450 6.64 -23.90 -8.87
C VAL A 450 7.49 -22.63 -8.88
N GLU A 451 7.55 -21.96 -10.03
CA GLU A 451 8.34 -20.74 -10.20
C GLU A 451 7.53 -19.48 -9.86
N LYS A 452 6.29 -19.42 -10.30
CA LYS A 452 5.39 -18.30 -10.05
C LYS A 452 4.29 -18.69 -9.07
N VAL A 453 4.01 -17.84 -8.11
CA VAL A 453 2.90 -18.03 -7.17
C VAL A 453 1.91 -16.88 -7.33
N GLN A 454 0.64 -17.21 -7.30
CA GLN A 454 -0.45 -16.25 -7.16
C GLN A 454 -0.99 -16.38 -5.75
N CYS A 455 -0.89 -15.33 -4.95
CA CYS A 455 -1.45 -15.29 -3.61
C CYS A 455 -2.79 -14.55 -3.66
N VAL A 456 -3.87 -15.25 -3.39
CA VAL A 456 -5.24 -14.72 -3.45
C VAL A 456 -5.75 -14.56 -2.01
N ILE A 457 -6.05 -13.35 -1.60
CA ILE A 457 -6.51 -13.01 -0.26
C ILE A 457 -7.98 -12.63 -0.35
N LEU A 458 -8.84 -13.42 0.33
CA LEU A 458 -10.27 -13.19 0.40
C LEU A 458 -10.61 -12.65 1.79
N THR A 459 -10.92 -11.37 1.88
CA THR A 459 -11.20 -10.67 3.14
C THR A 459 -12.29 -9.62 2.93
N ASP A 460 -13.02 -9.28 3.99
CA ASP A 460 -14.02 -8.21 3.98
C ASP A 460 -13.53 -6.94 4.68
N GLY A 461 -12.37 -6.97 5.29
CA GLY A 461 -11.96 -5.89 6.16
C GLY A 461 -10.48 -5.56 6.21
N GLU A 462 -10.25 -4.58 7.01
CA GLU A 462 -8.96 -4.14 7.46
C GLU A 462 -8.62 -4.85 8.78
N ALA A 463 -7.35 -5.15 8.99
CA ALA A 463 -6.85 -5.70 10.23
C ALA A 463 -6.36 -4.59 11.18
N PRO A 464 -6.46 -4.78 12.49
CA PRO A 464 -5.83 -3.86 13.44
C PRO A 464 -4.31 -3.87 13.26
N PRO A 465 -3.62 -2.74 13.57
CA PRO A 465 -2.17 -2.70 13.55
C PRO A 465 -1.57 -3.75 14.49
N VAL A 466 -0.46 -4.34 14.08
CA VAL A 466 0.28 -5.28 14.93
C VAL A 466 1.08 -4.53 16.00
N ARG A 467 1.51 -5.26 17.01
CA ARG A 467 2.39 -4.77 18.09
C ARG A 467 3.82 -5.26 17.85
N TYR A 468 4.75 -4.79 18.68
CA TYR A 468 6.14 -5.25 18.66
C TYR A 468 6.64 -5.57 20.07
N HIS A 469 7.67 -6.39 20.17
CA HIS A 469 8.36 -6.69 21.42
C HIS A 469 9.31 -5.53 21.75
N LYS A 470 9.20 -5.01 22.97
CA LYS A 470 10.10 -3.98 23.51
C LYS A 470 10.78 -4.51 24.76
N LYS A 471 12.10 -4.29 24.85
CA LYS A 471 12.85 -4.57 26.06
C LYS A 471 12.59 -3.45 27.07
N PHE A 472 12.09 -3.81 28.23
CA PHE A 472 11.90 -2.93 29.37
C PHE A 472 13.02 -3.17 30.37
N ILE A 473 13.68 -2.08 30.79
CA ILE A 473 14.78 -2.13 31.78
C ILE A 473 14.16 -2.18 33.15
N GLY A 474 14.57 -3.14 34.00
CA GLY A 474 14.12 -3.32 35.36
C GLY A 474 14.44 -2.11 36.26
N GLY A 475 13.63 -1.89 37.28
CA GLY A 475 13.79 -0.78 38.22
C GLY A 475 13.13 0.55 37.83
N ARG A 476 12.54 0.66 36.62
CA ARG A 476 11.77 1.84 36.17
C ARG A 476 10.28 1.81 36.58
N PHE A 477 9.77 0.64 36.94
CA PHE A 477 8.39 0.45 37.41
C PHE A 477 8.41 -0.37 38.70
N GLU A 478 7.54 -0.06 39.64
CA GLU A 478 7.51 -0.59 41.03
C GLU A 478 7.36 -2.12 41.15
N HIS A 479 7.20 -2.86 40.05
CA HIS A 479 6.88 -4.31 40.06
C HIS A 479 7.89 -5.22 39.36
N SER A 480 8.98 -4.72 38.77
CA SER A 480 9.99 -5.56 38.14
C SER A 480 11.40 -5.08 38.42
N THR A 481 12.21 -5.94 39.05
CA THR A 481 13.64 -5.69 39.34
C THR A 481 14.55 -6.13 38.20
N GLU A 482 14.05 -6.98 37.26
CA GLU A 482 14.81 -7.54 36.16
C GLU A 482 14.32 -7.00 34.81
N ASP A 483 15.22 -6.98 33.82
CA ASP A 483 14.89 -6.68 32.44
C ASP A 483 13.93 -7.72 31.88
N TYR A 484 12.89 -7.31 31.17
CA TYR A 484 11.97 -8.22 30.50
C TYR A 484 11.57 -7.73 29.11
N ILE A 485 11.15 -8.66 28.27
CA ILE A 485 10.61 -8.36 26.94
C ILE A 485 9.07 -8.33 27.06
N GLY A 486 8.51 -7.14 26.92
CA GLY A 486 7.07 -6.92 26.89
C GLY A 486 6.54 -6.62 25.48
N VAL A 487 5.27 -6.28 25.39
CA VAL A 487 4.59 -5.95 24.13
C VAL A 487 4.22 -4.47 24.14
N ASN A 488 4.57 -3.75 23.07
CA ASN A 488 4.27 -2.34 22.91
C ASN A 488 3.57 -2.07 21.56
N SER A 489 2.83 -0.97 21.48
CA SER A 489 2.15 -0.53 20.26
C SER A 489 3.10 0.23 19.33
N LEU A 490 2.93 0.08 18.03
CA LEU A 490 3.63 0.87 17.02
C LEU A 490 3.00 2.26 16.95
N GLY A 491 3.82 3.29 17.07
CA GLY A 491 3.40 4.70 17.01
C GLY A 491 3.72 5.35 15.65
N PRO A 492 3.50 6.68 15.53
CA PRO A 492 3.77 7.43 14.29
C PRO A 492 5.23 7.35 13.83
N ASN A 493 6.18 7.30 14.77
CA ASN A 493 7.63 7.19 14.50
C ASN A 493 8.11 5.74 14.41
N SER A 494 7.23 4.84 14.02
CA SER A 494 7.56 3.44 13.86
C SER A 494 7.72 3.10 12.39
N PHE A 495 8.65 2.17 12.13
CA PHE A 495 8.99 1.72 10.78
C PHE A 495 9.07 0.19 10.77
N ILE A 496 8.63 -0.43 9.68
CA ILE A 496 8.95 -1.84 9.41
C ILE A 496 10.22 -1.86 8.55
N ARG A 497 11.24 -2.52 9.04
CA ARG A 497 12.51 -2.70 8.34
C ARG A 497 12.69 -4.14 7.89
N ASN A 498 12.90 -4.31 6.59
CA ASN A 498 13.23 -5.61 6.02
C ASN A 498 14.73 -5.65 5.64
N ARG A 499 15.53 -6.30 6.48
CA ARG A 499 16.99 -6.39 6.25
C ARG A 499 17.37 -7.15 4.99
N LYS A 500 16.52 -8.06 4.50
CA LYS A 500 16.82 -8.88 3.31
C LYS A 500 16.69 -8.05 2.02
N THR A 501 15.69 -7.18 1.95
CA THR A 501 15.46 -6.32 0.78
C THR A 501 16.12 -4.96 0.91
N GLY A 502 16.52 -4.55 2.11
CA GLY A 502 17.05 -3.23 2.43
C GLY A 502 15.99 -2.13 2.52
N HIS A 503 14.70 -2.46 2.36
CA HIS A 503 13.61 -1.49 2.42
C HIS A 503 13.16 -1.21 3.86
N THR A 504 12.82 0.04 4.10
CA THR A 504 12.20 0.51 5.35
C THR A 504 10.90 1.24 4.99
N TYR A 505 9.83 0.94 5.71
CA TYR A 505 8.49 1.45 5.45
C TYR A 505 7.99 2.19 6.68
N SER A 506 7.59 3.46 6.53
CA SER A 506 6.96 4.22 7.60
C SER A 506 5.60 3.63 7.96
N LEU A 507 5.29 3.61 9.26
CA LEU A 507 3.99 3.23 9.81
C LEU A 507 3.14 4.45 10.21
N ASN A 508 3.60 5.65 9.89
CA ASN A 508 2.79 6.86 10.00
C ASN A 508 1.73 6.88 8.90
N VAL A 509 0.82 5.94 8.97
CA VAL A 509 -0.29 5.76 8.04
C VAL A 509 -1.58 5.54 8.81
N PRO A 510 -2.75 5.86 8.26
CA PRO A 510 -4.01 5.49 8.86
C PRO A 510 -4.07 3.98 9.15
N TRP A 511 -4.71 3.59 10.24
CA TRP A 511 -4.75 2.20 10.70
C TRP A 511 -5.22 1.19 9.62
N TYR A 512 -6.14 1.61 8.75
CA TYR A 512 -6.66 0.79 7.65
C TYR A 512 -5.67 0.60 6.49
N GLU A 513 -4.60 1.39 6.44
CA GLU A 513 -3.53 1.24 5.44
C GLU A 513 -2.36 0.36 5.93
N PHE A 514 -2.36 -0.06 7.19
CA PHE A 514 -1.28 -0.86 7.73
C PHE A 514 -1.03 -2.15 6.92
N SER A 515 -2.09 -2.87 6.55
CA SER A 515 -1.99 -4.07 5.70
C SER A 515 -1.38 -3.77 4.33
N ASN A 516 -1.61 -2.57 3.77
CA ASN A 516 -1.00 -2.15 2.50
C ASN A 516 0.54 -1.99 2.62
N VAL A 517 1.05 -1.58 3.79
CA VAL A 517 2.49 -1.51 4.06
C VAL A 517 3.11 -2.91 4.02
N LEU A 518 2.50 -3.89 4.70
CA LEU A 518 2.95 -5.28 4.68
C LEU A 518 2.89 -5.90 3.28
N LEU A 519 1.84 -5.59 2.51
CA LEU A 519 1.71 -6.04 1.13
C LEU A 519 2.79 -5.44 0.21
N ARG A 520 3.18 -4.16 0.42
CA ARG A 520 4.31 -3.55 -0.31
C ARG A 520 5.62 -4.27 -0.01
N ASP A 521 5.87 -4.61 1.26
CA ASP A 521 7.05 -5.38 1.64
C ASP A 521 7.05 -6.79 1.02
N LEU A 522 5.91 -7.48 1.04
CA LEU A 522 5.76 -8.77 0.37
C LEU A 522 6.01 -8.69 -1.15
N ARG A 523 5.51 -7.66 -1.83
CA ARG A 523 5.75 -7.44 -3.26
C ARG A 523 7.21 -7.22 -3.58
N ASN A 524 7.91 -6.45 -2.76
CA ASN A 524 9.34 -6.20 -2.90
C ASN A 524 10.17 -7.44 -2.57
N SER A 525 9.73 -8.24 -1.59
CA SER A 525 10.39 -9.50 -1.22
C SER A 525 10.19 -10.61 -2.26
N PHE A 526 9.06 -10.62 -2.97
CA PHE A 526 8.68 -11.68 -3.92
C PHE A 526 8.20 -11.13 -5.27
N PRO A 527 9.10 -10.59 -6.12
CA PRO A 527 8.72 -9.98 -7.41
C PRO A 527 8.03 -10.95 -8.39
N SER A 528 8.25 -12.26 -8.23
CA SER A 528 7.60 -13.31 -9.05
C SER A 528 6.26 -13.77 -8.50
N THR A 529 5.74 -13.14 -7.44
CA THR A 529 4.45 -13.49 -6.81
C THR A 529 3.48 -12.34 -6.98
N ASN A 530 2.28 -12.62 -7.51
CA ASN A 530 1.22 -11.64 -7.57
C ASN A 530 0.31 -11.78 -6.34
N PHE A 531 0.02 -10.66 -5.71
CA PHE A 531 -0.90 -10.55 -4.57
C PHE A 531 -2.23 -9.97 -5.07
N ILE A 532 -3.29 -10.74 -4.95
CA ILE A 532 -4.62 -10.43 -5.47
C ILE A 532 -5.57 -10.40 -4.28
N GLY A 533 -6.21 -9.26 -4.04
CA GLY A 533 -7.27 -9.15 -3.04
C GLY A 533 -8.64 -9.36 -3.66
N ILE A 534 -9.52 -10.08 -2.99
CA ILE A 534 -10.93 -10.23 -3.35
C ILE A 534 -11.78 -9.92 -2.11
N ARG A 535 -12.64 -8.92 -2.22
CA ARG A 535 -13.60 -8.54 -1.19
C ARG A 535 -15.03 -8.74 -1.70
N VAL A 536 -15.78 -9.53 -0.98
CA VAL A 536 -17.20 -9.67 -1.21
C VAL A 536 -17.93 -8.62 -0.36
N LEU A 537 -18.66 -7.72 -1.02
CA LEU A 537 -19.28 -6.56 -0.40
C LEU A 537 -20.78 -6.74 -0.26
N ALA A 538 -21.31 -6.58 0.93
CA ALA A 538 -22.73 -6.37 1.10
C ALA A 538 -23.14 -5.03 0.43
N PRO A 539 -24.37 -4.89 -0.06
CA PRO A 539 -24.78 -3.68 -0.78
C PRO A 539 -24.63 -2.36 0.00
N ARG A 540 -24.75 -2.44 1.33
CA ARG A 540 -24.59 -1.30 2.26
C ARG A 540 -23.13 -0.85 2.35
N ASP A 541 -22.17 -1.75 2.22
CA ASP A 541 -20.76 -1.49 2.49
C ASP A 541 -20.00 -0.99 1.25
N ALA A 542 -20.59 -1.14 0.07
CA ALA A 542 -19.95 -0.78 -1.20
C ALA A 542 -19.57 0.72 -1.29
N ASN A 543 -20.41 1.60 -0.76
CA ASN A 543 -20.13 3.05 -0.79
C ASN A 543 -18.99 3.43 0.17
N SER A 544 -18.97 2.86 1.37
CA SER A 544 -17.89 3.08 2.35
C SER A 544 -16.57 2.57 1.80
N PHE A 545 -16.56 1.38 1.22
CA PHE A 545 -15.39 0.81 0.56
C PHE A 545 -14.87 1.69 -0.59
N MET A 546 -15.77 2.22 -1.44
CA MET A 546 -15.35 3.10 -2.53
C MET A 546 -14.72 4.41 -2.02
N ARG A 547 -15.19 4.97 -0.89
CA ARG A 547 -14.65 6.22 -0.33
C ARG A 547 -13.21 6.09 0.17
N ILE A 548 -12.78 4.89 0.56
CA ILE A 548 -11.39 4.63 1.00
C ILE A 548 -10.41 4.79 -0.18
N TYR A 549 -10.80 4.36 -1.39
CA TYR A 549 -9.88 4.27 -2.52
C TYR A 549 -10.10 5.31 -3.61
N PHE A 550 -11.24 5.99 -3.62
CA PHE A 550 -11.62 6.95 -4.66
C PHE A 550 -12.09 8.28 -4.07
N THR A 551 -11.55 9.38 -4.56
CA THR A 551 -11.92 10.75 -4.16
C THR A 551 -12.49 11.53 -5.35
N GLY A 552 -13.23 12.58 -5.09
CA GLY A 552 -13.70 13.52 -6.10
C GLY A 552 -14.42 12.87 -7.29
N ARG A 553 -14.01 13.17 -8.51
CA ARG A 553 -14.61 12.66 -9.76
C ARG A 553 -14.51 11.15 -9.88
N ASP A 554 -13.42 10.55 -9.40
CA ASP A 554 -13.19 9.11 -9.50
C ASP A 554 -14.18 8.33 -8.66
N TYR A 555 -14.61 8.86 -7.51
CA TYR A 555 -15.66 8.25 -6.70
C TYR A 555 -16.99 8.15 -7.46
N PHE A 556 -17.43 9.21 -8.11
CA PHE A 556 -18.68 9.20 -8.90
C PHE A 556 -18.61 8.26 -10.10
N THR A 557 -17.42 8.18 -10.73
CA THR A 557 -17.16 7.24 -11.83
C THR A 557 -17.22 5.80 -11.35
N ALA A 558 -16.57 5.49 -10.21
CA ALA A 558 -16.58 4.19 -9.57
C ALA A 558 -18.00 3.80 -9.14
N GLN A 559 -18.77 4.72 -8.55
CA GLN A 559 -20.15 4.49 -8.15
C GLN A 559 -21.05 4.18 -9.36
N THR A 560 -20.89 4.93 -10.47
CA THR A 560 -21.64 4.69 -11.70
C THR A 560 -21.30 3.33 -12.30
N LYS A 561 -20.02 2.97 -12.30
CA LYS A 561 -19.54 1.65 -12.74
C LYS A 561 -20.08 0.55 -11.84
N TRP A 562 -20.04 0.73 -10.51
CA TRP A 562 -20.60 -0.22 -9.54
C TRP A 562 -22.10 -0.45 -9.73
N LYS A 563 -22.88 0.60 -9.94
CA LYS A 563 -24.32 0.45 -10.22
C LYS A 563 -24.59 -0.43 -11.45
N LYS A 564 -23.72 -0.36 -12.47
CA LYS A 564 -23.84 -1.11 -13.74
C LYS A 564 -23.26 -2.54 -13.64
N THR A 565 -22.07 -2.68 -13.03
CA THR A 565 -21.30 -3.94 -13.10
C THR A 565 -21.33 -4.74 -11.81
N LYS A 566 -21.74 -4.12 -10.67
CA LYS A 566 -21.71 -4.76 -9.34
C LYS A 566 -20.34 -5.33 -8.98
N SER A 567 -19.31 -4.82 -9.61
CA SER A 567 -17.91 -5.15 -9.39
C SER A 567 -17.02 -3.94 -9.63
N MET A 568 -15.86 -3.90 -8.98
CA MET A 568 -14.84 -2.88 -9.19
C MET A 568 -13.45 -3.48 -9.08
N VAL A 569 -12.47 -2.82 -9.68
CA VAL A 569 -11.05 -3.16 -9.57
C VAL A 569 -10.31 -1.93 -9.10
N ILE A 570 -9.50 -2.10 -8.07
CA ILE A 570 -8.67 -1.06 -7.45
C ILE A 570 -7.21 -1.41 -7.74
N THR A 571 -6.45 -0.46 -8.22
CA THR A 571 -5.03 -0.61 -8.60
C THR A 571 -4.08 0.16 -7.67
N ASN A 572 -4.61 1.12 -6.91
CA ASN A 572 -3.86 1.96 -5.97
C ASN A 572 -3.86 1.43 -4.53
N SER A 573 -4.00 0.12 -4.34
CA SER A 573 -3.87 -0.56 -3.04
C SER A 573 -2.51 -1.26 -2.92
N GLY A 574 -2.22 -1.85 -1.77
CA GLY A 574 -1.05 -2.71 -1.57
C GLY A 574 -1.04 -3.94 -2.48
N TYR A 575 -2.21 -4.41 -2.93
CA TYR A 575 -2.35 -5.52 -3.88
C TYR A 575 -1.90 -5.14 -5.30
N HIS A 576 -1.57 -6.13 -6.12
CA HIS A 576 -1.41 -5.91 -7.57
C HIS A 576 -2.74 -5.60 -8.24
N LYS A 577 -3.81 -6.28 -7.81
CA LYS A 577 -5.21 -5.95 -8.14
C LYS A 577 -6.09 -6.28 -6.93
N TYR A 578 -7.02 -5.39 -6.62
CA TYR A 578 -7.99 -5.60 -5.56
C TYR A 578 -9.41 -5.55 -6.15
N PHE A 579 -10.11 -6.67 -6.06
CA PHE A 579 -11.44 -6.83 -6.62
C PHE A 579 -12.51 -6.65 -5.54
N GLY A 580 -13.45 -5.74 -5.75
CA GLY A 580 -14.68 -5.63 -4.97
C GLY A 580 -15.83 -6.28 -5.72
N LEU A 581 -16.53 -7.25 -5.12
CA LEU A 581 -17.63 -8.00 -5.70
C LEU A 581 -18.89 -7.86 -4.84
N SER A 582 -20.06 -7.66 -5.46
CA SER A 582 -21.33 -7.61 -4.71
C SER A 582 -21.85 -9.00 -4.37
N SER A 583 -22.17 -9.25 -3.10
CA SER A 583 -22.80 -10.50 -2.63
C SER A 583 -24.15 -10.80 -3.33
N LYS A 584 -24.92 -9.78 -3.71
CA LYS A 584 -26.19 -9.95 -4.45
C LYS A 584 -26.03 -10.59 -5.83
N VAL A 585 -24.88 -10.39 -6.48
CA VAL A 585 -24.64 -10.97 -7.82
C VAL A 585 -24.32 -12.45 -7.71
N MET A 586 -23.79 -12.88 -6.57
CA MET A 586 -23.43 -14.27 -6.29
C MET A 586 -24.63 -15.12 -5.88
N ASN A 587 -25.63 -14.50 -5.25
CA ASN A 587 -26.86 -15.17 -4.77
C ASN A 587 -27.99 -15.19 -5.80
N GLN A 588 -27.87 -14.48 -6.92
CA GLN A 588 -28.84 -14.62 -7.99
C GLN A 588 -28.55 -15.94 -8.74
N GLU A 589 -28.98 -17.05 -8.14
CA GLU A 589 -29.44 -18.18 -8.94
C GLU A 589 -30.42 -17.57 -9.93
N SER A 590 -30.06 -17.57 -11.18
CA SER A 590 -30.97 -17.14 -12.24
C SER A 590 -32.02 -18.23 -12.40
N ASP A 591 -32.90 -18.35 -11.44
CA ASP A 591 -34.19 -18.91 -11.73
C ASP A 591 -34.82 -17.97 -12.74
N PHE A 592 -34.93 -18.48 -13.94
CA PHE A 592 -35.71 -17.91 -15.00
C PHE A 592 -37.18 -18.11 -14.57
N GLU A 593 -37.58 -17.44 -13.49
CA GLU A 593 -38.96 -17.33 -13.08
C GLU A 593 -39.67 -16.38 -14.04
N VAL A 594 -40.25 -16.97 -15.01
CA VAL A 594 -41.27 -16.33 -15.84
C VAL A 594 -42.60 -16.72 -15.26
N LYS A 595 -43.36 -15.75 -14.76
CA LYS A 595 -44.75 -15.96 -14.38
C LYS A 595 -45.48 -16.61 -15.57
N GLU A 596 -46.33 -17.59 -15.33
CA GLU A 596 -47.07 -18.33 -16.40
C GLU A 596 -47.78 -17.38 -17.37
N ASP A 597 -48.18 -16.18 -16.95
CA ASP A 597 -48.84 -15.14 -17.77
C ASP A 597 -47.90 -14.04 -18.29
N ALA A 598 -46.59 -14.27 -18.32
CA ALA A 598 -45.65 -13.22 -18.74
C ALA A 598 -45.70 -12.93 -20.24
N THR A 599 -45.78 -11.65 -20.60
CA THR A 599 -45.73 -11.20 -21.98
C THR A 599 -44.38 -11.50 -22.65
N LYS A 600 -44.36 -11.64 -23.97
CA LYS A 600 -43.15 -11.89 -24.78
C LYS A 600 -42.01 -10.88 -24.47
N GLY A 601 -42.37 -9.62 -24.13
CA GLY A 601 -41.44 -8.58 -23.71
C GLY A 601 -40.83 -8.80 -22.33
N GLN A 602 -41.61 -9.29 -21.38
CA GLN A 602 -41.17 -9.64 -20.03
C GLN A 602 -40.24 -10.86 -20.05
N ILE A 603 -40.56 -11.88 -20.86
CA ILE A 603 -39.72 -13.07 -21.09
C ILE A 603 -38.37 -12.64 -21.69
N LYS A 604 -38.39 -11.79 -22.73
CA LYS A 604 -37.17 -11.26 -23.33
C LYS A 604 -36.35 -10.41 -22.36
N SER A 605 -36.99 -9.57 -21.56
CA SER A 605 -36.34 -8.75 -20.53
C SER A 605 -35.71 -9.60 -19.41
N ALA A 606 -36.42 -10.61 -18.91
CA ALA A 606 -35.92 -11.55 -17.92
C ALA A 606 -34.76 -12.37 -18.47
N PHE A 607 -34.83 -12.83 -19.73
CA PHE A 607 -33.73 -13.56 -20.41
C PHE A 607 -32.50 -12.67 -20.61
N VAL A 608 -32.67 -11.43 -21.08
CA VAL A 608 -31.58 -10.46 -21.24
C VAL A 608 -30.96 -10.10 -19.88
N LYS A 609 -31.76 -10.00 -18.82
CA LYS A 609 -31.28 -9.75 -17.44
C LYS A 609 -30.48 -10.92 -16.91
N SER A 610 -30.92 -12.16 -17.13
CA SER A 610 -30.17 -13.37 -16.75
C SER A 610 -28.83 -13.49 -17.52
N LEU A 611 -28.82 -13.17 -18.82
CA LEU A 611 -27.59 -13.15 -19.62
C LEU A 611 -26.61 -12.04 -19.20
N ARG A 612 -27.10 -10.87 -18.78
CA ARG A 612 -26.25 -9.78 -18.29
C ARG A 612 -25.58 -10.13 -16.98
N THR A 613 -26.29 -10.77 -16.06
CA THR A 613 -25.75 -11.23 -14.75
C THR A 613 -24.63 -12.27 -14.97
N LYS A 614 -24.82 -13.22 -15.87
CA LYS A 614 -23.79 -14.21 -16.25
C LYS A 614 -22.56 -13.59 -16.92
N LYS A 615 -22.73 -12.50 -17.72
CA LYS A 615 -21.59 -11.80 -18.34
C LYS A 615 -20.69 -11.10 -17.34
N MET A 616 -21.20 -10.68 -16.18
CA MET A 616 -20.45 -9.86 -15.21
C MET A 616 -19.49 -10.68 -14.34
N ASN A 617 -19.92 -11.85 -13.85
CA ASN A 617 -19.02 -12.77 -13.15
C ASN A 617 -17.89 -13.25 -14.08
N LYS A 618 -18.20 -13.49 -15.37
CA LYS A 618 -17.22 -13.85 -16.38
C LYS A 618 -16.12 -12.81 -16.58
N LYS A 619 -16.44 -11.51 -16.52
CA LYS A 619 -15.43 -10.47 -16.74
C LYS A 619 -14.39 -10.41 -15.61
N VAL A 620 -14.84 -10.49 -14.35
CA VAL A 620 -13.93 -10.49 -13.20
C VAL A 620 -13.06 -11.75 -13.18
N LEU A 621 -13.66 -12.90 -13.46
CA LEU A 621 -12.94 -14.17 -13.58
C LEU A 621 -11.99 -14.18 -14.79
N SER A 622 -12.33 -13.51 -15.90
CA SER A 622 -11.44 -13.33 -17.04
C SER A 622 -10.24 -12.45 -16.70
N GLU A 623 -10.42 -11.35 -15.97
CA GLU A 623 -9.32 -10.51 -15.47
C GLU A 623 -8.43 -11.27 -14.46
N PHE A 624 -9.02 -12.16 -13.66
CA PHE A 624 -8.26 -13.06 -12.79
C PHE A 624 -7.43 -14.06 -13.62
N ILE A 625 -8.02 -14.67 -14.65
CA ILE A 625 -7.31 -15.59 -15.56
C ILE A 625 -6.16 -14.87 -16.27
N GLU A 626 -6.30 -13.60 -16.63
CA GLU A 626 -5.20 -12.82 -17.22
C GLU A 626 -3.97 -12.71 -16.32
N LEU A 627 -4.17 -12.71 -15.00
CA LEU A 627 -3.07 -12.65 -14.04
C LEU A 627 -2.37 -14.01 -13.87
N ILE A 628 -3.08 -15.12 -14.11
CA ILE A 628 -2.56 -16.48 -13.87
C ILE A 628 -2.18 -17.23 -15.17
N ALA A 629 -2.57 -16.75 -16.33
CA ALA A 629 -2.18 -17.32 -17.64
C ALA A 629 -0.92 -16.64 -18.18
#